data_15034543ab4a2fdc5385e8a10436b20c
#
_entry.id   15034543ab4a2fdc5385e8a10436b20c
#
_cell.length_a   1.000
_cell.length_b   1.000
_cell.length_c   1.000
_cell.angle_alpha   90.00
_cell.angle_beta   90.00
_cell.angle_gamma   90.00
#
_symmetry.space_group_name_H-M   'P 1'
#
loop_
_entity.id
_entity.type
_entity.pdbx_description
1 polymer ?
#
loop_
_entity_poly.entity_id
_entity_poly.type
_entity_poly.pdbx_seq_one_letter_code
_entity_poly.pdbx_strand_id
1 'polypeptide(L)' 'MHAKVYAPFKVYFDGQAFSVSAINQVGPFDILPHHRNFITLLERGSLTVRIPGKSDLVMQIDRGVMHVKADEVKVFLDV' A
#
# COMPACT_ATOMS: atom_id res chain seq x y z
N MET A 1 1.12 -11.82 1.54
CA MET A 1 0.25 -10.96 2.36
C MET A 1 -0.92 -10.46 1.55
N HIS A 2 -1.99 -10.11 2.19
CA HIS A 2 -3.15 -9.53 1.52
C HIS A 2 -3.03 -8.01 1.53
N ALA A 3 -3.28 -7.38 0.39
CA ALA A 3 -3.26 -5.92 0.28
C ALA A 3 -4.57 -5.40 -0.30
N LYS A 4 -5.04 -4.29 0.24
CA LYS A 4 -6.21 -3.60 -0.27
C LYS A 4 -5.89 -2.12 -0.40
N VAL A 5 -6.06 -1.58 -1.61
CA VAL A 5 -5.86 -0.17 -1.89
C VAL A 5 -7.20 0.40 -2.33
N TYR A 6 -7.72 1.36 -1.59
CA TYR A 6 -9.07 1.85 -1.84
C TYR A 6 -9.24 3.32 -1.45
N ALA A 7 -10.26 3.92 -2.01
CA ALA A 7 -10.73 5.27 -1.69
C ALA A 7 -12.23 5.17 -1.40
N PRO A 8 -12.89 6.27 -0.96
CA PRO A 8 -14.29 6.18 -0.53
C PRO A 8 -15.24 5.50 -1.50
N PHE A 9 -15.03 5.67 -2.80
CA PHE A 9 -15.95 5.14 -3.80
C PHE A 9 -15.30 4.17 -4.77
N LYS A 10 -14.06 3.72 -4.49
CA LYS A 10 -13.37 2.87 -5.45
C LYS A 10 -12.36 1.97 -4.75
N VAL A 11 -12.31 0.71 -5.18
CA VAL A 11 -11.25 -0.23 -4.80
C VAL A 11 -10.30 -0.34 -5.99
N TYR A 12 -9.06 0.04 -5.77
CA TYR A 12 -8.02 -0.03 -6.80
C TYR A 12 -7.37 -1.39 -6.87
N PHE A 13 -7.23 -2.05 -5.73
CA PHE A 13 -6.65 -3.37 -5.65
C PHE A 13 -7.13 -4.08 -4.39
N ASP A 14 -7.38 -5.37 -4.51
CA ASP A 14 -7.78 -6.21 -3.39
C ASP A 14 -7.35 -7.63 -3.71
N GLY A 15 -6.26 -8.08 -3.10
CA GLY A 15 -5.73 -9.41 -3.38
C GLY A 15 -4.38 -9.68 -2.76
N GLN A 16 -3.74 -10.74 -3.22
CA GLN A 16 -2.42 -11.12 -2.73
C GLN A 16 -1.35 -10.21 -3.29
N ALA A 17 -0.44 -9.80 -2.45
CA ALA A 17 0.69 -8.97 -2.81
C ALA A 17 1.98 -9.55 -2.26
N PHE A 18 3.06 -9.35 -2.98
CA PHE A 18 4.40 -9.71 -2.57
C PHE A 18 5.05 -8.58 -1.76
N SER A 19 4.77 -7.33 -2.14
CA SER A 19 5.22 -6.16 -1.39
C SER A 19 4.36 -4.96 -1.73
N VAL A 20 4.34 -3.99 -0.82
CA VAL A 20 3.74 -2.68 -1.06
C VAL A 20 4.78 -1.63 -0.73
N SER A 21 5.09 -0.78 -1.71
CA SER A 21 6.08 0.29 -1.56
C SER A 21 5.40 1.64 -1.66
N ALA A 22 5.79 2.55 -0.80
CA ALA A 22 5.22 3.89 -0.74
C ALA A 22 6.23 4.87 -0.15
N ILE A 23 5.80 6.09 0.07
CA ILE A 23 6.64 7.14 0.65
C ILE A 23 5.91 7.71 1.85
N ASN A 24 6.60 7.82 2.96
CA ASN A 24 6.09 8.54 4.13
C ASN A 24 7.03 9.70 4.47
N GLN A 25 6.82 10.34 5.60
CA GLN A 25 7.60 11.51 6.00
C GLN A 25 9.10 11.22 6.15
N VAL A 26 9.44 9.98 6.46
CA VAL A 26 10.85 9.56 6.60
C VAL A 26 11.49 9.29 5.24
N GLY A 27 10.70 8.90 4.26
CA GLY A 27 11.18 8.59 2.91
C GLY A 27 10.52 7.36 2.33
N PRO A 28 11.07 6.81 1.23
CA PRO A 28 10.56 5.59 0.61
C PRO A 28 10.71 4.40 1.55
N PHE A 29 9.74 3.50 1.52
CA PHE A 29 9.78 2.28 2.31
C PHE A 29 9.02 1.15 1.62
N ASP A 30 9.32 -0.08 2.03
CA ASP A 30 8.68 -1.28 1.51
C ASP A 30 8.05 -2.07 2.66
N ILE A 31 6.85 -2.59 2.44
CA ILE A 31 6.22 -3.53 3.34
C ILE A 31 6.29 -4.91 2.69
N LEU A 32 6.96 -5.83 3.36
CA LEU A 32 7.09 -7.23 2.93
C LEU A 32 6.19 -8.12 3.77
N PRO A 33 5.96 -9.39 3.34
CA PRO A 33 5.14 -10.32 4.12
C PRO A 33 5.66 -10.45 5.56
N HIS A 34 4.73 -10.61 6.49
CA HIS A 34 5.04 -10.76 7.92
C HIS A 34 5.65 -9.52 8.57
N HIS A 35 5.42 -8.36 7.98
CA HIS A 35 5.82 -7.10 8.59
C HIS A 35 5.06 -6.92 9.92
N ARG A 36 5.74 -6.36 10.93
CA ARG A 36 5.10 -6.06 12.20
C ARG A 36 3.98 -5.04 12.02
N ASN A 37 3.10 -4.96 13.00
CA ASN A 37 2.02 -3.97 12.98
C ASN A 37 2.58 -2.56 12.84
N PHE A 38 1.96 -1.78 11.96
CA PHE A 38 2.50 -0.50 11.56
C PHE A 38 1.39 0.37 11.01
N ILE A 39 1.40 1.65 11.32
CA ILE A 39 0.47 2.61 10.74
C ILE A 39 1.27 3.87 10.40
N THR A 40 1.03 4.43 9.21
CA THR A 40 1.73 5.62 8.77
C THR A 40 0.89 6.43 7.81
N LEU A 41 1.12 7.73 7.79
CA LEU A 41 0.57 8.61 6.77
C LEU A 41 1.47 8.56 5.55
N LEU A 42 0.86 8.50 4.37
CA LEU A 42 1.59 8.46 3.11
C LEU A 42 1.69 9.86 2.52
N GLU A 43 2.85 10.14 1.95
CA GLU A 43 3.13 11.39 1.26
C GLU A 43 2.92 11.24 -0.23
N ARG A 44 2.92 12.37 -0.94
CA ARG A 44 2.81 12.37 -2.39
C ARG A 44 3.93 11.55 -3.01
N GLY A 45 3.58 10.72 -3.98
CA GLY A 45 4.54 9.91 -4.72
C GLY A 45 3.93 8.64 -5.25
N SER A 46 4.79 7.71 -5.64
CA SER A 46 4.37 6.44 -6.20
C SER A 46 4.00 5.45 -5.10
N LEU A 47 2.86 4.80 -5.31
CA LEU A 47 2.47 3.61 -4.54
C LEU A 47 2.60 2.43 -5.50
N THR A 48 3.36 1.43 -5.11
CA THR A 48 3.61 0.26 -5.95
C THR A 48 3.19 -1.00 -5.20
N VAL A 49 2.31 -1.77 -5.81
CA VAL A 49 1.92 -3.09 -5.31
C VAL A 49 2.51 -4.14 -6.24
N ARG A 50 3.39 -4.99 -5.72
CA ARG A 50 3.96 -6.09 -6.49
C ARG A 50 3.11 -7.32 -6.31
N ILE A 51 2.59 -7.81 -7.43
CA ILE A 51 1.58 -8.88 -7.44
C ILE A 51 2.24 -10.15 -7.97
N PRO A 52 2.17 -11.28 -7.22
CA PRO A 52 2.76 -12.53 -7.70
C PRO A 52 2.22 -12.92 -9.08
N GLY A 53 3.12 -13.19 -10.02
CA GLY A 53 2.77 -13.65 -11.33
C GLY A 53 2.11 -12.64 -12.26
N LYS A 54 2.07 -11.36 -11.86
CA LYS A 54 1.47 -10.30 -12.65
C LYS A 54 2.35 -9.06 -12.65
N SER A 55 2.03 -8.11 -13.54
CA SER A 55 2.72 -6.82 -13.56
C SER A 55 2.43 -6.03 -12.29
N ASP A 56 3.39 -5.23 -11.88
CA ASP A 56 3.22 -4.34 -10.73
C ASP A 56 2.09 -3.34 -11.00
N LEU A 57 1.33 -3.06 -9.95
CA LEU A 57 0.39 -1.95 -9.97
C LEU A 57 1.13 -0.73 -9.45
N VAL A 58 1.28 0.28 -10.29
CA VAL A 58 1.94 1.54 -9.91
C VAL A 58 0.95 2.68 -10.07
N MET A 59 0.78 3.47 -9.02
CA MET A 59 -0.10 4.63 -9.10
C MET A 59 0.52 5.81 -8.37
N GLN A 60 0.23 7.00 -8.86
CA GLN A 60 0.63 8.24 -8.20
C GLN A 60 -0.46 8.64 -7.23
N ILE A 61 -0.07 8.92 -6.00
CA ILE A 61 -1.02 9.33 -4.96
C ILE A 61 -0.60 10.67 -4.38
N ASP A 62 -1.55 11.41 -3.86
CA ASP A 62 -1.26 12.65 -3.15
C ASP A 62 -1.01 12.38 -1.67
N ARG A 63 -1.84 11.57 -1.06
CA ARG A 63 -1.67 11.16 0.34
C ARG A 63 -2.62 10.03 0.66
N GLY A 64 -2.38 9.40 1.79
CA GLY A 64 -3.22 8.32 2.27
C GLY A 64 -2.79 7.86 3.64
N VAL A 65 -3.42 6.80 4.09
CA VAL A 65 -3.10 6.14 5.36
C VAL A 65 -2.83 4.68 5.06
N MET A 66 -1.70 4.17 5.54
CA MET A 66 -1.39 2.76 5.42
C MET A 66 -1.45 2.12 6.80
N HIS A 67 -2.15 1.00 6.89
CA HIS A 67 -2.26 0.22 8.12
C HIS A 67 -1.86 -1.22 7.83
N VAL A 68 -0.85 -1.71 8.55
CA VAL A 68 -0.34 -3.08 8.43
C VAL A 68 -0.63 -3.81 9.73
N LYS A 69 -1.37 -4.91 9.63
CA LYS A 69 -1.71 -5.72 10.79
C LYS A 69 -2.02 -7.15 10.36
N ALA A 70 -1.44 -8.12 11.06
CA ALA A 70 -1.73 -9.54 10.82
C ALA A 70 -1.55 -9.95 9.36
N ASP A 71 -0.42 -9.56 8.75
CA ASP A 71 -0.07 -9.85 7.36
C ASP A 71 -1.08 -9.30 6.36
N GLU A 72 -1.76 -8.22 6.73
CA GLU A 72 -2.71 -7.52 5.88
C GLU A 72 -2.33 -6.05 5.80
N VAL A 73 -2.27 -5.53 4.57
CA VAL A 73 -1.95 -4.12 4.31
C VAL A 73 -3.20 -3.45 3.76
N LYS A 74 -3.65 -2.40 4.42
CA LYS A 74 -4.75 -1.58 3.93
C LYS A 74 -4.23 -0.18 3.66
N VAL A 75 -4.46 0.29 2.45
CA VAL A 75 -4.09 1.64 2.04
C VAL A 75 -5.37 2.38 1.68
N PHE A 76 -5.68 3.39 2.47
CA PHE A 76 -6.83 4.24 2.21
C PHE A 76 -6.35 5.55 1.60
N LEU A 77 -6.82 5.85 0.41
CA LEU A 77 -6.40 7.02 -0.33
C LEU A 77 -7.41 8.15 -0.19
N ASP A 78 -6.86 9.33 0.03
CA ASP A 78 -7.63 10.56 0.08
C ASP A 78 -7.56 11.22 -1.30
N VAL A 79 -8.51 10.92 -2.13
CA VAL A 79 -8.59 11.45 -3.49
C VAL A 79 -9.85 12.28 -3.69
#